data_2f5a69f9f97acac85c5a5a145ba02884
#
_entry.id   2f5a69f9f97acac85c5a5a145ba02884
#
_cell.length_a   1.000
_cell.length_b   1.000
_cell.length_c   1.000
_cell.angle_alpha   90.00
_cell.angle_beta   90.00
_cell.angle_gamma   90.00
#
_symmetry.space_group_name_H-M   'P 1'
#
loop_
_entity.id
_entity.type
_entity.pdbx_description
1 polymer ?
#
loop_
_entity_poly.entity_id
_entity_poly.type
_entity_poly.pdbx_seq_one_letter_code
_entity_poly.pdbx_strand_id
1 'polypeptide(L)'
;SNHASTLKYIAAETKKCDLGETKVMKDPAGQKQLTCSGKTGSTVIAAAALALSDFKNPYATTEKAVDNTKTSSNAGYVTMTASGNEITIVTCFTDGVASSETSCPTGSGGEVNTKTSKLLVE
;
A
#
# COMPACT_ATOMS: atom_id res chain seq x y z
N SER A 1 10.18 1.23 -7.05
CA SER A 1 9.64 2.05 -5.97
C SER A 1 8.69 1.23 -5.09
N ASN A 2 8.48 1.70 -3.88
CA ASN A 2 7.56 1.04 -2.96
C ASN A 2 6.13 1.02 -3.52
N HIS A 3 5.74 2.07 -4.24
CA HIS A 3 4.42 2.14 -4.87
C HIS A 3 4.23 1.01 -5.89
N ALA A 4 5.16 0.89 -6.82
CA ALA A 4 5.08 -0.14 -7.86
C ALA A 4 5.19 -1.55 -7.28
N SER A 5 6.07 -1.74 -6.30
CA SER A 5 6.24 -3.04 -5.65
C SER A 5 4.99 -3.47 -4.89
N THR A 6 4.33 -2.52 -4.20
CA THR A 6 3.08 -2.79 -3.49
C THR A 6 1.98 -3.20 -4.46
N LEU A 7 1.83 -2.46 -5.56
CA LEU A 7 0.82 -2.77 -6.58
C LEU A 7 1.03 -4.17 -7.16
N LYS A 8 2.27 -4.49 -7.53
CA LYS A 8 2.61 -5.81 -8.06
C LYS A 8 2.37 -6.92 -7.06
N TYR A 9 2.72 -6.67 -5.79
CA TYR A 9 2.56 -7.65 -4.72
C TYR A 9 1.09 -8.01 -4.53
N ILE A 10 0.23 -7.01 -4.39
CA ILE A 10 -1.21 -7.24 -4.19
C ILE A 10 -1.80 -7.97 -5.39
N ALA A 11 -1.47 -7.56 -6.62
CA ALA A 11 -1.97 -8.21 -7.82
C ALA A 11 -1.54 -9.67 -7.89
N ALA A 12 -0.27 -9.95 -7.61
CA ALA A 12 0.27 -11.32 -7.66
C ALA A 12 -0.35 -12.21 -6.58
N GLU A 13 -0.48 -11.69 -5.35
CA GLU A 13 -1.01 -12.48 -4.24
C GLU A 13 -2.49 -12.77 -4.40
N THR A 14 -3.29 -11.81 -4.85
CA THR A 14 -4.70 -12.04 -5.11
C THR A 14 -4.91 -13.02 -6.27
N LYS A 15 -4.00 -13.02 -7.25
CA LYS A 15 -4.04 -14.01 -8.32
C LYS A 15 -3.79 -15.44 -7.82
N LYS A 16 -2.96 -15.60 -6.81
CA LYS A 16 -2.75 -16.93 -6.19
C LYS A 16 -4.05 -17.49 -5.63
N CYS A 17 -4.93 -16.64 -5.12
CA CYS A 17 -6.26 -17.06 -4.69
C CYS A 17 -7.05 -17.68 -5.84
N ASP A 18 -6.98 -17.07 -7.03
CA ASP A 18 -7.66 -17.58 -8.23
C ASP A 18 -7.06 -18.92 -8.69
N LEU A 19 -5.80 -19.17 -8.35
CA LEU A 19 -5.09 -20.41 -8.71
C LEU A 19 -5.27 -21.53 -7.68
N GLY A 20 -6.13 -21.34 -6.67
CA GLY A 20 -6.49 -22.38 -5.72
C GLY A 20 -5.86 -22.27 -4.33
N GLU A 21 -5.04 -21.24 -4.07
CA GLU A 21 -4.51 -21.03 -2.73
C GLU A 21 -5.63 -20.62 -1.78
N THR A 22 -5.60 -21.10 -0.55
CA THR A 22 -6.60 -20.76 0.46
C THR A 22 -6.19 -19.55 1.30
N LYS A 23 -4.89 -19.33 1.48
CA LYS A 23 -4.34 -18.20 2.19
C LYS A 23 -3.10 -17.69 1.47
N VAL A 24 -2.91 -16.39 1.46
CA VAL A 24 -1.80 -15.71 0.79
C VAL A 24 -1.30 -14.54 1.64
N MET A 25 -0.33 -13.78 1.13
CA MET A 25 0.26 -12.61 1.77
C MET A 25 1.02 -12.94 3.05
N LYS A 26 2.12 -13.65 2.87
CA LYS A 26 3.00 -14.04 3.97
C LYS A 26 3.72 -12.82 4.54
N ASP A 27 3.62 -12.63 5.85
CA ASP A 27 4.34 -11.57 6.56
C ASP A 27 5.81 -11.96 6.82
N PRO A 28 6.63 -11.05 7.37
CA PRO A 28 8.03 -11.37 7.66
C PRO A 28 8.23 -12.52 8.65
N ALA A 29 7.22 -12.80 9.50
CA ALA A 29 7.26 -13.93 10.42
C ALA A 29 6.81 -15.24 9.77
N GLY A 30 6.38 -15.21 8.51
CA GLY A 30 5.97 -16.40 7.77
C GLY A 30 4.49 -16.73 7.84
N GLN A 31 3.68 -15.90 8.47
CA GLN A 31 2.25 -16.12 8.56
C GLN A 31 1.52 -15.49 7.37
N LYS A 32 0.62 -16.25 6.77
CA LYS A 32 -0.20 -15.79 5.64
C LYS A 32 -1.38 -14.99 6.18
N GLN A 33 -1.44 -13.71 5.82
CA GLN A 33 -2.35 -12.74 6.44
C GLN A 33 -3.71 -12.61 5.74
N LEU A 34 -3.84 -13.10 4.51
CA LEU A 34 -5.09 -12.99 3.77
C LEU A 34 -5.73 -14.34 3.55
N THR A 35 -6.99 -14.48 3.99
CA THR A 35 -7.84 -15.61 3.63
C THR A 35 -8.52 -15.30 2.30
N CYS A 36 -8.37 -16.19 1.32
CA CYS A 36 -8.89 -15.97 -0.03
C CYS A 36 -10.42 -15.97 -0.07
N SER A 37 -11.07 -16.83 0.70
CA SER A 37 -12.53 -16.90 0.74
C SER A 37 -13.10 -15.64 1.37
N GLY A 38 -14.02 -14.99 0.67
CA GLY A 38 -14.68 -13.78 1.16
C GLY A 38 -13.82 -12.54 1.20
N LYS A 39 -12.71 -12.52 0.48
CA LYS A 39 -11.82 -11.35 0.47
C LYS A 39 -12.53 -10.13 -0.11
N THR A 40 -12.22 -8.97 0.46
CA THR A 40 -12.71 -7.66 0.01
C THR A 40 -11.52 -6.74 -0.12
N GLY A 41 -11.74 -5.54 -0.68
CA GLY A 41 -10.68 -4.53 -0.71
C GLY A 41 -10.12 -4.25 0.68
N SER A 42 -10.98 -4.10 1.69
CA SER A 42 -10.56 -3.83 3.08
C SER A 42 -9.70 -4.95 3.67
N THR A 43 -10.07 -6.21 3.47
CA THR A 43 -9.28 -7.33 4.01
C THR A 43 -7.95 -7.45 3.29
N VAL A 44 -7.92 -7.15 1.99
CA VAL A 44 -6.70 -7.22 1.20
C VAL A 44 -5.70 -6.14 1.64
N ILE A 45 -6.14 -4.89 1.82
CA ILE A 45 -5.20 -3.82 2.21
C ILE A 45 -4.68 -4.02 3.65
N ALA A 46 -5.52 -4.52 4.55
CA ALA A 46 -5.07 -4.82 5.92
C ALA A 46 -4.00 -5.91 5.91
N ALA A 47 -4.21 -6.97 5.14
CA ALA A 47 -3.25 -8.05 5.01
C ALA A 47 -1.95 -7.59 4.32
N ALA A 48 -2.07 -6.77 3.28
CA ALA A 48 -0.90 -6.22 2.57
C ALA A 48 -0.03 -5.35 3.48
N ALA A 49 -0.65 -4.53 4.33
CA ALA A 49 0.09 -3.69 5.28
C ALA A 49 0.92 -4.54 6.24
N LEU A 50 0.37 -5.66 6.70
CA LEU A 50 1.09 -6.60 7.57
C LEU A 50 2.19 -7.35 6.83
N ALA A 51 1.89 -7.82 5.62
CA ALA A 51 2.85 -8.58 4.82
C ALA A 51 4.04 -7.74 4.38
N LEU A 52 3.83 -6.44 4.11
CA LEU A 52 4.87 -5.53 3.65
C LEU A 52 5.40 -4.63 4.76
N SER A 53 5.30 -5.06 6.01
CA SER A 53 5.70 -4.26 7.18
C SER A 53 7.20 -3.97 7.23
N ASP A 54 8.02 -4.67 6.48
CA ASP A 54 9.46 -4.42 6.40
C ASP A 54 9.86 -3.42 5.30
N PHE A 55 8.92 -2.98 4.47
CA PHE A 55 9.16 -1.88 3.56
C PHE A 55 9.32 -0.58 4.36
N LYS A 56 10.40 0.15 4.11
CA LYS A 56 10.71 1.36 4.87
C LYS A 56 10.42 2.61 4.06
N ASN A 57 9.93 3.64 4.75
CA ASN A 57 9.71 4.96 4.18
C ASN A 57 11.07 5.60 3.86
N PRO A 58 11.34 5.97 2.60
CA PRO A 58 12.65 6.52 2.22
C PRO A 58 12.96 7.88 2.87
N TYR A 59 11.94 8.59 3.35
CA TYR A 59 12.11 9.88 4.04
C TYR A 59 12.14 9.74 5.56
N ALA A 60 11.82 8.55 6.08
CA ALA A 60 11.82 8.26 7.52
C ALA A 60 12.06 6.76 7.70
N THR A 61 13.33 6.36 7.65
CA THR A 61 13.72 4.96 7.54
C THR A 61 13.39 4.11 8.77
N THR A 62 12.97 4.72 9.88
CA THR A 62 12.47 4.00 11.05
C THR A 62 10.99 3.64 10.93
N GLU A 63 10.28 4.22 9.94
CA GLU A 63 8.85 4.00 9.75
C GLU A 63 8.61 2.99 8.63
N LYS A 64 7.57 2.19 8.77
CA LYS A 64 7.13 1.32 7.67
C LYS A 64 6.51 2.17 6.56
N ALA A 65 6.67 1.74 5.31
CA ALA A 65 6.21 2.50 4.16
C ALA A 65 4.76 2.21 3.79
N VAL A 66 4.32 0.95 3.87
CA VAL A 66 3.01 0.54 3.39
C VAL A 66 2.02 0.53 4.55
N ASP A 67 0.93 1.28 4.40
CA ASP A 67 0.02 1.51 5.52
C ASP A 67 -1.41 1.71 5.01
N ASN A 68 -2.36 1.09 5.70
CA ASN A 68 -3.79 1.23 5.41
C ASN A 68 -4.49 2.21 6.36
N THR A 69 -3.75 2.87 7.25
CA THR A 69 -4.30 3.85 8.21
C THR A 69 -3.80 5.26 7.97
N LYS A 70 -2.69 5.42 7.25
CA LYS A 70 -2.16 6.75 6.92
C LYS A 70 -2.95 7.38 5.79
N THR A 71 -2.90 8.70 5.71
CA THR A 71 -3.51 9.43 4.62
C THR A 71 -2.51 9.63 3.48
N SER A 72 -3.02 9.93 2.30
CA SER A 72 -2.19 10.21 1.12
C SER A 72 -1.34 11.48 1.26
N SER A 73 -1.51 12.22 2.35
CA SER A 73 -0.76 13.46 2.58
C SER A 73 0.61 13.25 3.21
N ASN A 74 0.91 12.05 3.68
CA ASN A 74 2.20 11.80 4.34
C ASN A 74 3.25 11.34 3.33
N ALA A 75 4.35 12.07 3.24
CA ALA A 75 5.41 11.79 2.27
C ALA A 75 6.08 10.44 2.51
N GLY A 76 6.31 9.70 1.43
CA GLY A 76 7.02 8.41 1.45
C GLY A 76 6.18 7.22 1.85
N TYR A 77 4.97 7.42 2.33
CA TYR A 77 4.06 6.33 2.63
C TYR A 77 3.33 5.89 1.36
N VAL A 78 3.16 4.59 1.23
CA VAL A 78 2.25 4.00 0.26
C VAL A 78 0.95 3.77 1.01
N THR A 79 -0.01 4.64 0.80
CA THR A 79 -1.29 4.59 1.51
C THR A 79 -2.30 3.80 0.69
N MET A 80 -3.13 3.04 1.38
CA MET A 80 -4.12 2.18 0.74
C MET A 80 -5.48 2.45 1.33
N THR A 81 -6.46 2.62 0.46
CA THR A 81 -7.87 2.71 0.86
C THR A 81 -8.68 1.76 0.00
N ALA A 82 -9.84 1.37 0.49
CA ALA A 82 -10.71 0.45 -0.24
C ALA A 82 -12.14 0.93 -0.21
N SER A 83 -12.82 0.75 -1.34
CA SER A 83 -14.26 0.94 -1.46
C SER A 83 -14.81 -0.31 -2.15
N GLY A 84 -15.51 -1.14 -1.39
CA GLY A 84 -15.93 -2.45 -1.88
C GLY A 84 -14.72 -3.29 -2.27
N ASN A 85 -14.65 -3.70 -3.52
CA ASN A 85 -13.52 -4.47 -4.06
C ASN A 85 -12.50 -3.62 -4.81
N GLU A 86 -12.67 -2.31 -4.82
CA GLU A 86 -11.69 -1.42 -5.43
C GLU A 86 -10.70 -0.92 -4.38
N ILE A 87 -9.42 -1.09 -4.67
CA ILE A 87 -8.33 -0.58 -3.84
C ILE A 87 -7.71 0.61 -4.54
N THR A 88 -7.49 1.69 -3.80
CA THR A 88 -6.75 2.85 -4.28
C THR A 88 -5.45 2.95 -3.51
N ILE A 89 -4.35 3.01 -4.24
CA ILE A 89 -2.99 3.11 -3.69
C ILE A 89 -2.45 4.48 -4.06
N VAL A 90 -2.08 5.26 -3.06
CA VAL A 90 -1.57 6.62 -3.27
C VAL A 90 -0.26 6.79 -2.54
N THR A 91 0.75 7.28 -3.24
CA THR A 91 2.04 7.62 -2.66
C THR A 91 2.29 9.12 -2.85
N CYS A 92 2.59 9.79 -1.75
CA CYS A 92 3.08 11.17 -1.78
C CYS A 92 4.61 11.11 -1.80
N PHE A 93 5.22 11.73 -2.79
CA PHE A 93 6.67 11.75 -2.92
C PHE A 93 7.15 13.17 -3.13
N THR A 94 8.26 13.53 -2.50
CA THR A 94 8.89 14.86 -2.69
C THR A 94 10.25 14.86 -2.01
N ASP A 95 11.15 15.64 -2.54
CA ASP A 95 12.49 15.79 -1.97
C ASP A 95 12.43 16.70 -0.74
N GLY A 96 12.99 16.22 0.37
CA GLY A 96 13.18 17.01 1.57
C GLY A 96 11.97 17.25 2.43
N VAL A 97 10.86 16.55 2.20
CA VAL A 97 9.65 16.68 3.03
C VAL A 97 9.67 15.63 4.13
N ALA A 98 9.40 16.04 5.37
CA ALA A 98 9.29 15.15 6.49
C ALA A 98 8.03 14.28 6.38
N SER A 99 8.12 13.02 6.80
CA SER A 99 6.99 12.09 6.78
C SER A 99 5.84 12.53 7.70
N SER A 100 6.08 13.48 8.59
CA SER A 100 5.07 14.04 9.48
C SER A 100 4.28 15.19 8.89
N GLU A 101 4.57 15.60 7.66
CA GLU A 101 3.79 16.65 6.99
C GLU A 101 2.33 16.25 6.90
N THR A 102 1.43 17.20 7.11
CA THR A 102 -0.01 16.96 7.12
C THR A 102 -0.66 17.06 5.75
N SER A 103 0.07 17.56 4.75
CA SER A 103 -0.42 17.61 3.38
C SER A 103 0.71 17.35 2.42
N CYS A 104 0.40 16.64 1.34
CA CYS A 104 1.38 16.35 0.31
C CYS A 104 1.79 17.69 -0.35
N PRO A 105 3.08 18.03 -0.34
CA PRO A 105 3.51 19.32 -0.90
C PRO A 105 3.32 19.35 -2.39
N THR A 106 3.16 20.57 -2.91
CA THR A 106 3.12 20.81 -4.34
C THR A 106 4.52 21.14 -4.86
N GLY A 107 4.77 20.79 -6.11
CA GLY A 107 6.00 21.18 -6.78
C GLY A 107 6.02 22.66 -7.11
N SER A 108 7.14 23.13 -7.63
CA SER A 108 7.35 24.56 -7.95
C SER A 108 6.36 25.10 -8.98
N GLY A 109 5.77 24.22 -9.80
CA GLY A 109 4.73 24.59 -10.76
C GLY A 109 3.31 24.45 -10.23
N GLY A 110 3.15 24.15 -8.94
CA GLY A 110 1.84 23.96 -8.32
C GLY A 110 1.28 22.55 -8.45
N GLU A 111 2.01 21.64 -9.07
CA GLU A 111 1.57 20.24 -9.19
C GLU A 111 1.65 19.48 -7.86
N VAL A 112 0.71 18.58 -7.62
CA VAL A 112 0.68 17.73 -6.43
C VAL A 112 1.60 16.53 -6.66
N ASN A 113 2.49 16.27 -5.71
CA ASN A 113 3.48 15.19 -5.80
C ASN A 113 2.89 13.88 -5.32
N THR A 114 1.86 13.39 -6.02
CA THR A 114 1.25 12.10 -5.70
C THR A 114 1.20 11.21 -6.93
N LYS A 115 1.30 9.91 -6.68
CA LYS A 115 1.01 8.89 -7.67
C LYS A 115 -0.13 8.04 -7.17
N THR A 116 -1.16 7.87 -7.99
CA THR A 116 -2.36 7.10 -7.64
C THR A 116 -2.52 5.94 -8.60
N SER A 117 -2.79 4.77 -8.05
CA SER A 117 -3.11 3.57 -8.83
C SER A 117 -4.33 2.90 -8.23
N LYS A 118 -5.12 2.26 -9.07
CA LYS A 118 -6.31 1.53 -8.63
C LYS A 118 -6.21 0.08 -9.04
N LEU A 119 -6.78 -0.79 -8.21
CA LEU A 119 -6.76 -2.23 -8.41
C LEU A 119 -8.10 -2.80 -7.98
N LEU A 120 -8.66 -3.67 -8.79
CA LEU A 120 -9.91 -4.37 -8.47
C LEU A 120 -9.61 -5.75 -7.91
N VAL A 121 -10.17 -6.05 -6.74
CA VAL A 121 -10.12 -7.38 -6.14
C VAL A 121 -11.32 -8.17 -6.61
N GLU A 122 -11.06 -9.27 -7.27
CA GLU A 122 -12.11 -10.15 -7.79
C GLU A 122 -12.34 -11.39 -6.93
#